data_121439c33170aee87934e90b6963fc72
#
_entry.id   121439c33170aee87934e90b6963fc72
#
_cell.length_a   1.000
_cell.length_b   1.000
_cell.length_c   1.000
_cell.angle_alpha   90.00
_cell.angle_beta   90.00
_cell.angle_gamma   90.00
#
_symmetry.space_group_name_H-M   'P 1'
#
loop_
_entity.id
_entity.type
_entity.pdbx_description
1 polymer ?
#
loop_
_entity_poly.entity_id
_entity_poly.type
_entity_poly.pdbx_seq_one_letter_code
_entity_poly.pdbx_strand_id
1 'polypeptide(L)'
;FDTYPKRRGLTRVKELDAEGINVAFGEDDIKDPWYPMGNGNMMDVLHMGLHATQIMGYTEIMNSYRFITKNGARTMQVQDSYGIEVGKPANFLIFNAKNWYDALNERAELLYSVHNGNVLVETKPAEVTVTLPE
;
A
#
# COMPACT_ATOMS: atom_id res chain seq x y z
N PHE A 1 9.61 19.27 -26.33
CA PHE A 1 9.94 18.71 -25.00
C PHE A 1 9.57 19.74 -23.95
N ASP A 2 8.79 19.31 -22.92
CA ASP A 2 8.38 20.22 -21.84
C ASP A 2 9.61 20.65 -21.03
N THR A 3 9.70 21.95 -20.74
CA THR A 3 10.65 22.50 -19.76
C THR A 3 10.11 22.26 -18.34
N TYR A 4 10.97 22.50 -17.33
CA TYR A 4 10.51 22.41 -15.94
C TYR A 4 9.49 23.55 -15.62
N PRO A 5 8.40 23.27 -14.87
CA PRO A 5 7.98 21.98 -14.35
C PRO A 5 7.33 21.10 -15.45
N LYS A 6 7.78 19.85 -15.53
CA LYS A 6 7.17 18.87 -16.46
C LYS A 6 5.79 18.43 -15.96
N ARG A 7 4.84 18.30 -16.90
CA ARG A 7 3.53 17.73 -16.58
C ARG A 7 3.65 16.26 -16.28
N ARG A 8 2.89 15.80 -15.28
CA ARG A 8 2.70 14.38 -15.00
C ARG A 8 1.20 14.07 -15.11
N GLY A 9 0.86 13.19 -16.01
CA GLY A 9 -0.50 12.66 -16.11
C GLY A 9 -0.77 11.68 -14.97
N LEU A 10 -1.99 11.74 -14.44
CA LEU A 10 -2.47 10.80 -13.43
C LEU A 10 -3.73 10.12 -13.95
N THR A 11 -3.83 8.81 -13.69
CA THR A 11 -5.06 8.06 -13.93
C THR A 11 -6.18 8.63 -13.07
N ARG A 12 -7.38 8.74 -13.62
CA ARG A 12 -8.58 9.23 -12.92
C ARG A 12 -9.15 8.14 -12.01
N VAL A 13 -8.37 7.75 -11.00
CA VAL A 13 -8.67 6.62 -10.11
C VAL A 13 -10.03 6.78 -9.44
N LYS A 14 -10.33 7.97 -8.92
CA LYS A 14 -11.56 8.23 -8.16
C LYS A 14 -12.81 8.03 -9.02
N GLU A 15 -12.79 8.51 -10.24
CA GLU A 15 -13.90 8.36 -11.18
C GLU A 15 -14.04 6.92 -11.67
N LEU A 16 -12.94 6.28 -12.03
CA LEU A 16 -12.97 4.87 -12.47
C LEU A 16 -13.50 3.94 -11.37
N ASP A 17 -13.05 4.18 -10.14
CA ASP A 17 -13.52 3.42 -8.99
C ASP A 17 -15.00 3.65 -8.68
N ALA A 18 -15.48 4.89 -8.81
CA ALA A 18 -16.90 5.23 -8.64
C ALA A 18 -17.80 4.55 -9.68
N GLU A 19 -17.29 4.34 -10.90
CA GLU A 19 -17.98 3.59 -11.95
C GLU A 19 -17.85 2.06 -11.81
N GLY A 20 -17.25 1.58 -10.72
CA GLY A 20 -17.10 0.15 -10.45
C GLY A 20 -16.00 -0.54 -11.28
N ILE A 21 -15.15 0.22 -11.95
CA ILE A 21 -14.00 -0.32 -12.66
C ILE A 21 -12.95 -0.76 -11.66
N ASN A 22 -12.41 -1.96 -11.85
CA ASN A 22 -11.37 -2.48 -10.98
C ASN A 22 -10.06 -1.73 -11.19
N VAL A 23 -9.68 -0.90 -10.23
CA VAL A 23 -8.41 -0.18 -10.22
C VAL A 23 -7.48 -0.82 -9.19
N ALA A 24 -6.27 -1.18 -9.60
CA ALA A 24 -5.20 -1.64 -8.72
C ALA A 24 -3.98 -0.75 -8.89
N PHE A 25 -3.26 -0.50 -7.80
CA PHE A 25 -1.97 0.17 -7.84
C PHE A 25 -0.86 -0.87 -7.96
N GLY A 26 0.17 -0.52 -8.70
CA GLY A 26 1.39 -1.31 -8.86
C GLY A 26 2.61 -0.42 -8.82
N GLU A 27 3.76 -1.00 -8.58
CA GLU A 27 5.06 -0.33 -8.70
C GLU A 27 5.81 -0.97 -9.87
N ASP A 28 6.21 -0.13 -10.82
CA ASP A 28 6.90 -0.54 -12.04
C ASP A 28 8.42 -0.49 -11.83
N ASP A 29 8.88 0.60 -11.24
CA ASP A 29 10.29 0.97 -11.18
C ASP A 29 10.86 0.86 -9.76
N ILE A 30 11.86 0.00 -9.53
CA ILE A 30 12.51 -0.18 -8.22
C ILE A 30 14.00 0.15 -8.34
N LYS A 31 14.40 1.31 -7.78
CA LYS A 31 15.79 1.81 -7.77
C LYS A 31 16.45 1.81 -9.16
N ASP A 32 15.70 2.25 -10.13
CA ASP A 32 16.15 2.32 -11.52
C ASP A 32 16.27 3.78 -12.03
N PRO A 33 16.70 4.03 -13.27
CA PRO A 33 16.85 5.38 -13.80
C PRO A 33 15.54 6.17 -13.91
N TRP A 34 14.37 5.52 -13.95
CA TRP A 34 13.07 6.17 -14.06
C TRP A 34 12.53 6.59 -12.70
N TYR A 35 12.70 5.73 -11.69
CA TYR A 35 12.32 6.03 -10.31
C TYR A 35 13.37 5.53 -9.31
N PRO A 36 14.44 6.30 -9.10
CA PRO A 36 15.54 5.92 -8.20
C PRO A 36 15.13 5.71 -6.74
N MET A 37 13.97 6.26 -6.33
CA MET A 37 13.43 6.14 -4.99
C MET A 37 12.43 4.99 -4.82
N GLY A 38 12.10 4.26 -5.86
CA GLY A 38 11.26 3.07 -5.79
C GLY A 38 11.90 1.99 -4.91
N ASN A 39 11.13 1.39 -4.02
CA ASN A 39 11.64 0.43 -3.03
C ASN A 39 10.85 -0.89 -2.97
N GLY A 40 9.83 -1.05 -3.83
CA GLY A 40 8.95 -2.20 -3.85
C GLY A 40 7.93 -2.24 -2.71
N ASN A 41 7.83 -1.19 -1.89
CA ASN A 41 6.87 -1.12 -0.80
C ASN A 41 5.52 -0.60 -1.28
N MET A 42 4.55 -1.46 -1.41
CA MET A 42 3.19 -1.09 -1.84
C MET A 42 2.47 -0.11 -0.91
N MET A 43 2.87 0.01 0.36
CA MET A 43 2.35 1.04 1.27
C MET A 43 2.78 2.43 0.84
N ASP A 44 4.03 2.60 0.38
CA ASP A 44 4.53 3.88 -0.13
C ASP A 44 3.85 4.26 -1.44
N VAL A 45 3.65 3.28 -2.33
CA VAL A 45 2.89 3.46 -3.58
C VAL A 45 1.47 3.93 -3.29
N LEU A 46 0.79 3.26 -2.35
CA LEU A 46 -0.57 3.63 -1.96
C LEU A 46 -0.62 5.02 -1.34
N HIS A 47 0.27 5.32 -0.39
CA HIS A 47 0.32 6.62 0.28
C HIS A 47 0.47 7.77 -0.74
N MET A 48 1.42 7.64 -1.66
CA MET A 48 1.61 8.63 -2.72
C MET A 48 0.41 8.67 -3.68
N GLY A 49 -0.09 7.52 -4.08
CA GLY A 49 -1.21 7.39 -5.01
C GLY A 49 -2.48 8.04 -4.50
N LEU A 50 -2.84 7.85 -3.23
CA LEU A 50 -4.01 8.48 -2.62
C LEU A 50 -3.89 10.00 -2.59
N HIS A 51 -2.72 10.52 -2.22
CA HIS A 51 -2.46 11.96 -2.22
C HIS A 51 -2.57 12.54 -3.63
N ALA A 52 -1.90 11.93 -4.58
CA ALA A 52 -1.87 12.39 -5.96
C ALA A 52 -3.27 12.36 -6.65
N THR A 53 -4.08 11.36 -6.33
CA THR A 53 -5.43 11.19 -6.88
C THR A 53 -6.53 11.82 -6.04
N GLN A 54 -6.16 12.52 -4.96
CA GLN A 54 -7.08 13.24 -4.06
C GLN A 54 -8.13 12.33 -3.36
N ILE A 55 -7.76 11.11 -3.06
CA ILE A 55 -8.56 10.17 -2.27
C ILE A 55 -8.18 10.34 -0.80
N MET A 56 -8.69 11.41 -0.16
CA MET A 56 -8.20 11.90 1.14
C MET A 56 -9.25 11.89 2.25
N GLY A 57 -10.48 11.45 1.97
CA GLY A 57 -11.51 11.28 3.00
C GLY A 57 -11.17 10.12 3.94
N TYR A 58 -11.46 10.24 5.24
CA TYR A 58 -11.16 9.18 6.23
C TYR A 58 -11.70 7.82 5.80
N THR A 59 -12.95 7.75 5.39
CA THR A 59 -13.58 6.51 4.91
C THR A 59 -12.91 6.00 3.62
N GLU A 60 -12.53 6.91 2.73
CA GLU A 60 -11.80 6.56 1.49
C GLU A 60 -10.45 5.93 1.85
N ILE A 61 -9.69 6.55 2.77
CA ILE A 61 -8.40 6.03 3.24
C ILE A 61 -8.58 4.67 3.92
N MET A 62 -9.55 4.53 4.81
CA MET A 62 -9.83 3.25 5.50
C MET A 62 -10.15 2.11 4.54
N ASN A 63 -10.74 2.41 3.37
CA ASN A 63 -11.06 1.42 2.34
C ASN A 63 -9.97 1.26 1.26
N SER A 64 -8.92 2.06 1.30
CA SER A 64 -7.91 2.12 0.25
C SER A 64 -7.03 0.88 0.13
N TYR A 65 -6.91 0.07 1.19
CA TYR A 65 -6.12 -1.16 1.16
C TYR A 65 -6.48 -2.06 -0.04
N ARG A 66 -7.72 -2.00 -0.51
CA ARG A 66 -8.19 -2.80 -1.63
C ARG A 66 -7.41 -2.53 -2.93
N PHE A 67 -6.91 -1.31 -3.13
CA PHE A 67 -6.14 -0.94 -4.33
C PHE A 67 -4.81 -1.69 -4.44
N ILE A 68 -4.23 -2.10 -3.32
CA ILE A 68 -2.96 -2.84 -3.28
C ILE A 68 -3.14 -4.30 -2.81
N THR A 69 -4.39 -4.77 -2.63
CA THR A 69 -4.70 -6.12 -2.18
C THR A 69 -5.75 -6.77 -3.08
N LYS A 70 -7.04 -6.70 -2.71
CA LYS A 70 -8.15 -7.37 -3.39
C LYS A 70 -8.27 -7.02 -4.87
N ASN A 71 -8.06 -5.75 -5.20
CA ASN A 71 -8.13 -5.30 -6.59
C ASN A 71 -6.94 -5.84 -7.40
N GLY A 72 -5.75 -5.89 -6.80
CA GLY A 72 -4.58 -6.54 -7.38
C GLY A 72 -4.82 -8.03 -7.64
N ALA A 73 -5.37 -8.74 -6.65
CA ALA A 73 -5.72 -10.15 -6.80
C ALA A 73 -6.72 -10.39 -7.95
N ARG A 74 -7.72 -9.50 -8.09
CA ARG A 74 -8.67 -9.55 -9.21
C ARG A 74 -7.98 -9.29 -10.55
N THR A 75 -7.08 -8.32 -10.61
CA THR A 75 -6.31 -8.02 -11.83
C THR A 75 -5.45 -9.21 -12.26
N MET A 76 -4.85 -9.90 -11.29
CA MET A 76 -4.04 -11.10 -11.53
C MET A 76 -4.85 -12.38 -11.66
N GLN A 77 -6.18 -12.34 -11.54
CA GLN A 77 -7.11 -13.48 -11.61
C GLN A 77 -6.83 -14.57 -10.56
N VAL A 78 -6.38 -14.17 -9.36
CA VAL A 78 -6.08 -15.08 -8.23
C VAL A 78 -7.00 -14.85 -7.03
N GLN A 79 -8.11 -14.15 -7.21
CA GLN A 79 -9.05 -13.77 -6.13
C GLN A 79 -9.61 -14.98 -5.36
N ASP A 80 -9.73 -16.13 -6.01
CA ASP A 80 -10.31 -17.34 -5.39
C ASP A 80 -9.38 -17.94 -4.31
N SER A 81 -8.07 -17.77 -4.47
CA SER A 81 -7.06 -18.19 -3.50
C SER A 81 -6.57 -17.04 -2.60
N TYR A 82 -7.00 -15.80 -2.84
CA TYR A 82 -6.56 -14.61 -2.12
C TYR A 82 -7.52 -14.23 -1.00
N GLY A 83 -6.96 -13.81 0.14
CA GLY A 83 -7.72 -13.25 1.27
C GLY A 83 -7.52 -14.03 2.55
N ILE A 84 -7.92 -13.42 3.68
CA ILE A 84 -7.84 -14.02 5.02
C ILE A 84 -9.20 -14.68 5.29
N GLU A 85 -9.35 -15.92 4.87
CA GLU A 85 -10.57 -16.71 4.98
C GLU A 85 -10.22 -18.17 5.29
N VAL A 86 -11.12 -18.87 6.00
CA VAL A 86 -10.93 -20.30 6.29
C VAL A 86 -10.87 -21.10 4.99
N GLY A 87 -9.84 -21.94 4.87
CA GLY A 87 -9.60 -22.77 3.68
C GLY A 87 -8.70 -22.12 2.62
N LYS A 88 -8.36 -20.84 2.75
CA LYS A 88 -7.38 -20.17 1.88
C LYS A 88 -5.96 -20.25 2.43
N PRO A 89 -4.94 -20.15 1.58
CA PRO A 89 -3.54 -20.06 2.03
C PRO A 89 -3.34 -18.92 3.02
N ALA A 90 -2.62 -19.17 4.10
CA ALA A 90 -2.31 -18.16 5.12
C ALA A 90 -1.22 -17.21 4.61
N ASN A 91 -1.61 -16.19 3.84
CA ASN A 91 -0.76 -15.14 3.28
C ASN A 91 -1.22 -13.79 3.83
N PHE A 92 -0.42 -13.18 4.71
CA PHE A 92 -0.77 -11.90 5.32
C PHE A 92 0.46 -11.15 5.84
N LEU A 93 0.26 -9.84 6.05
CA LEU A 93 1.22 -8.94 6.67
C LEU A 93 0.64 -8.42 7.99
N ILE A 94 1.49 -8.25 9.00
CA ILE A 94 1.13 -7.64 10.28
C ILE A 94 1.97 -6.38 10.46
N PHE A 95 1.30 -5.25 10.64
CA PHE A 95 1.93 -3.95 10.87
C PHE A 95 1.78 -3.51 12.32
N ASN A 96 2.74 -2.73 12.81
CA ASN A 96 2.72 -2.11 14.13
C ASN A 96 1.78 -0.89 14.16
N ALA A 97 0.48 -1.13 14.00
CA ALA A 97 -0.53 -0.08 13.94
C ALA A 97 -1.87 -0.57 14.52
N LYS A 98 -2.68 0.34 15.00
CA LYS A 98 -4.00 0.04 15.58
C LYS A 98 -5.07 -0.19 14.53
N ASN A 99 -4.93 0.44 13.38
CA ASN A 99 -5.88 0.38 12.27
C ASN A 99 -5.18 0.70 10.96
N TRP A 100 -5.91 0.62 9.84
CA TRP A 100 -5.37 0.86 8.52
C TRP A 100 -4.92 2.31 8.28
N TYR A 101 -5.68 3.27 8.83
CA TYR A 101 -5.32 4.69 8.71
C TYR A 101 -3.95 4.96 9.36
N ASP A 102 -3.77 4.50 10.59
CA ASP A 102 -2.49 4.67 11.31
C ASP A 102 -1.36 3.93 10.58
N ALA A 103 -1.62 2.71 10.10
CA ALA A 103 -0.63 1.94 9.34
C ALA A 103 -0.10 2.71 8.13
N LEU A 104 -0.98 3.37 7.39
CA LEU A 104 -0.62 4.12 6.20
C LEU A 104 -0.03 5.51 6.53
N ASN A 105 -0.66 6.24 7.46
CA ASN A 105 -0.28 7.61 7.83
C ASN A 105 1.09 7.67 8.52
N GLU A 106 1.33 6.77 9.45
CA GLU A 106 2.57 6.69 10.22
C GLU A 106 3.66 5.88 9.51
N ARG A 107 3.34 5.27 8.34
CA ARG A 107 4.21 4.32 7.64
C ARG A 107 4.69 3.22 8.59
N ALA A 108 3.71 2.60 9.25
CA ALA A 108 3.94 1.65 10.31
C ALA A 108 4.87 0.51 9.88
N GLU A 109 5.73 0.14 10.80
CA GLU A 109 6.69 -0.94 10.59
C GLU A 109 6.00 -2.27 10.37
N LEU A 110 6.49 -3.04 9.39
CA LEU A 110 6.07 -4.41 9.15
C LEU A 110 6.65 -5.31 10.25
N LEU A 111 5.79 -5.90 11.07
CA LEU A 111 6.22 -6.84 12.13
C LEU A 111 6.41 -8.25 11.59
N TYR A 112 5.45 -8.73 10.80
CA TYR A 112 5.49 -10.09 10.24
C TYR A 112 5.04 -10.11 8.79
N SER A 113 5.76 -10.90 7.98
CA SER A 113 5.30 -11.36 6.68
C SER A 113 5.12 -12.88 6.73
N VAL A 114 3.91 -13.33 6.46
CA VAL A 114 3.55 -14.76 6.47
C VAL A 114 3.14 -15.19 5.08
N HIS A 115 3.73 -16.29 4.60
CA HIS A 115 3.41 -16.90 3.31
C HIS A 115 3.17 -18.41 3.47
N ASN A 116 2.00 -18.87 3.05
CA ASN A 116 1.56 -20.27 3.20
C ASN A 116 1.74 -20.77 4.65
N GLY A 117 1.43 -19.94 5.63
CA GLY A 117 1.56 -20.26 7.06
C GLY A 117 2.99 -20.20 7.62
N ASN A 118 3.99 -19.89 6.79
CA ASN A 118 5.38 -19.77 7.25
C ASN A 118 5.74 -18.28 7.43
N VAL A 119 6.37 -17.96 8.55
CA VAL A 119 6.91 -16.61 8.80
C VAL A 119 8.17 -16.44 7.95
N LEU A 120 8.12 -15.51 6.99
CA LEU A 120 9.26 -15.17 6.14
C LEU A 120 10.07 -14.00 6.67
N VAL A 121 9.40 -13.04 7.33
CA VAL A 121 10.02 -11.86 7.92
C VAL A 121 9.44 -11.65 9.31
N GLU A 122 10.32 -11.38 10.25
CA GLU A 122 10.01 -10.90 11.60
C GLU A 122 10.87 -9.68 11.88
N THR A 123 10.23 -8.56 12.24
CA THR A 123 10.91 -7.32 12.61
C THR A 123 10.65 -7.01 14.08
N LYS A 124 11.70 -6.70 14.83
CA LYS A 124 11.56 -6.18 16.19
C LYS A 124 11.38 -4.67 16.09
N PRO A 125 10.31 -4.11 16.70
CA PRO A 125 10.09 -2.68 16.69
C PRO A 125 11.28 -1.92 17.26
N ALA A 126 11.58 -0.75 16.68
CA ALA A 126 12.57 0.14 17.24
C ALA A 126 12.11 0.66 18.61
N GLU A 127 12.98 0.66 19.60
CA GLU A 127 12.74 1.30 20.89
C GLU A 127 13.14 2.77 20.79
N VAL A 128 12.18 3.67 21.03
CA VAL A 128 12.39 5.11 20.98
C VAL A 128 12.20 5.71 22.37
N THR A 129 13.26 6.31 22.90
CA THR A 129 13.19 7.06 24.15
C THR A 129 13.24 8.56 23.84
N VAL A 130 12.21 9.30 24.26
CA VAL A 130 12.17 10.76 24.14
C VAL A 130 12.40 11.38 25.50
N THR A 131 13.48 12.19 25.64
CA THR A 131 13.73 12.98 26.84
C THR A 131 13.39 14.43 26.52
N LEU A 132 12.38 14.96 27.18
CA LEU A 132 12.00 16.38 27.07
C LEU A 132 12.91 17.19 28.01
N PRO A 133 13.40 18.35 27.60
CA PRO A 133 14.08 19.28 28.51
C PRO A 133 13.09 19.79 29.56
N GLU A 134 13.57 19.96 30.79
CA GLU A 134 12.81 20.57 31.91
C GLU A 134 12.52 22.07 31.65
#